data_4c9701a2bb81944188505fbeffab8891
#
_entry.id   4c9701a2bb81944188505fbeffab8891
#
_cell.length_a   1.000
_cell.length_b   1.000
_cell.length_c   1.000
_cell.angle_alpha   90.00
_cell.angle_beta   90.00
_cell.angle_gamma   90.00
#
_symmetry.space_group_name_H-M   'P 1'
#
loop_
_entity.id
_entity.type
_entity.pdbx_description
1 polymer ?
#
loop_
_entity_poly.entity_id
_entity_poly.type
_entity_poly.pdbx_seq_one_letter_code
_entity_poly.pdbx_strand_id
1 'polypeptide(L)'
;MELQELANRLRRSEVFSGKRSIDFVRSAFGDAFASSGIANGDDTAALPDGSGGYLLLAAEGILPGLCAENPELAGRSAVLANVNDVYAMGGRP
;
A
#
# COMPACT_ATOMS: atom_id res chain seq x y z
N MET A 1 -3.19 22.63 -20.32
CA MET A 1 -4.11 21.75 -19.56
C MET A 1 -4.22 22.32 -18.16
N GLU A 2 -5.44 22.59 -17.73
CA GLU A 2 -5.69 23.09 -16.39
C GLU A 2 -5.46 22.01 -15.34
N LEU A 3 -5.06 22.40 -14.13
CA LEU A 3 -4.75 21.48 -13.02
C LEU A 3 -5.94 20.58 -12.70
N GLN A 4 -7.16 21.11 -12.73
CA GLN A 4 -8.38 20.36 -12.48
C GLN A 4 -8.64 19.29 -13.55
N GLU A 5 -8.36 19.61 -14.80
CA GLU A 5 -8.48 18.66 -15.91
C GLU A 5 -7.47 17.52 -15.77
N LEU A 6 -6.21 17.83 -15.43
CA LEU A 6 -5.19 16.83 -15.14
C LEU A 6 -5.60 15.91 -13.98
N ALA A 7 -6.06 16.48 -12.88
CA ALA A 7 -6.53 15.72 -11.73
C ALA A 7 -7.69 14.77 -12.10
N ASN A 8 -8.65 15.25 -12.91
CA ASN A 8 -9.77 14.42 -13.36
C ASN A 8 -9.33 13.28 -14.30
N ARG A 9 -8.36 13.54 -15.17
CA ARG A 9 -7.78 12.51 -16.05
C ARG A 9 -7.05 11.44 -15.24
N LEU A 10 -6.23 11.85 -14.28
CA LEU A 10 -5.54 10.92 -13.36
C LEU A 10 -6.54 10.05 -12.60
N ARG A 11 -7.58 10.63 -12.00
CA ARG A 11 -8.61 9.88 -11.28
C ARG A 11 -9.35 8.85 -12.14
N ARG A 12 -9.44 9.07 -13.45
CA ARG A 12 -10.09 8.15 -14.41
C ARG A 12 -9.12 7.14 -15.02
N SER A 13 -7.83 7.25 -14.75
CA SER A 13 -6.84 6.32 -15.29
C SER A 13 -6.99 4.91 -14.70
N GLU A 14 -6.61 3.90 -15.46
CA GLU A 14 -6.65 2.49 -15.03
C GLU A 14 -5.80 2.26 -13.77
N VAL A 15 -4.68 2.98 -13.65
CA VAL A 15 -3.80 2.90 -12.48
C VAL A 15 -4.54 3.28 -11.19
N PHE A 16 -5.35 4.36 -11.23
CA PHE A 16 -6.16 4.77 -10.08
C PHE A 16 -7.43 3.93 -9.91
N SER A 17 -7.96 3.35 -10.98
CA SER A 17 -9.17 2.53 -10.87
C SER A 17 -8.90 1.26 -10.04
N GLY A 18 -7.71 0.66 -10.17
CA GLY A 18 -7.27 -0.47 -9.35
C GLY A 18 -7.13 -0.15 -7.85
N LYS A 19 -6.93 1.14 -7.50
CA LYS A 19 -6.84 1.59 -6.11
C LYS A 19 -8.19 1.83 -5.42
N ARG A 20 -9.29 1.87 -6.15
CA ARG A 20 -10.64 2.12 -5.59
C ARG A 20 -11.14 0.99 -4.68
N SER A 21 -10.64 -0.23 -4.87
CA SER A 21 -10.94 -1.33 -3.97
C SER A 21 -10.47 -1.07 -2.54
N ILE A 22 -9.41 -0.28 -2.36
CA ILE A 22 -8.91 0.16 -1.05
C ILE A 22 -9.94 1.05 -0.36
N ASP A 23 -10.60 1.96 -1.11
CA ASP A 23 -11.66 2.82 -0.57
C ASP A 23 -12.86 2.02 -0.10
N PHE A 24 -13.22 0.96 -0.83
CA PHE A 24 -14.27 0.04 -0.42
C PHE A 24 -13.91 -0.68 0.89
N VAL A 25 -12.73 -1.25 0.99
CA VAL A 25 -12.25 -1.91 2.22
C VAL A 25 -12.23 -0.94 3.38
N ARG A 26 -11.74 0.28 3.15
CA ARG A 26 -11.70 1.35 4.15
C ARG A 26 -13.09 1.73 4.63
N SER A 27 -14.08 1.85 3.74
CA SER A 27 -15.45 2.17 4.12
C SER A 27 -16.16 1.04 4.85
N ALA A 28 -15.85 -0.22 4.49
CA ALA A 28 -16.48 -1.40 5.09
C ALA A 28 -15.91 -1.73 6.48
N PHE A 29 -14.61 -1.47 6.70
CA PHE A 29 -13.89 -1.89 7.91
C PHE A 29 -13.22 -0.75 8.67
N GLY A 30 -13.41 0.50 8.24
CA GLY A 30 -12.65 1.65 8.75
C GLY A 30 -12.63 1.77 10.27
N ASP A 31 -13.76 1.57 10.91
CA ASP A 31 -13.88 1.70 12.37
C ASP A 31 -13.38 0.46 13.14
N ALA A 32 -13.38 -0.71 12.52
CA ALA A 32 -12.92 -1.95 13.14
C ALA A 32 -11.42 -1.95 13.46
N PHE A 33 -10.63 -1.14 12.75
CA PHE A 33 -9.17 -1.04 12.89
C PHE A 33 -8.71 0.29 13.46
N ALA A 34 -9.63 1.17 13.84
CA ALA A 34 -9.33 2.49 14.39
C ALA A 34 -8.64 2.45 15.78
N SER A 35 -8.60 1.29 16.43
CA SER A 35 -7.95 1.11 17.73
C SER A 35 -6.43 1.34 17.71
N SER A 36 -5.80 1.31 16.53
CA SER A 36 -4.36 1.58 16.39
C SER A 36 -4.03 3.08 16.38
N GLY A 37 -5.01 3.96 16.21
CA GLY A 37 -4.80 5.40 15.98
C GLY A 37 -4.24 5.74 14.60
N ILE A 38 -3.89 4.74 13.78
CA ILE A 38 -3.39 4.87 12.41
C ILE A 38 -4.42 4.26 11.47
N ALA A 39 -4.99 5.09 10.60
CA ALA A 39 -6.03 4.66 9.68
C ALA A 39 -5.49 3.74 8.58
N ASN A 40 -6.33 2.82 8.09
CA ASN A 40 -6.04 2.05 6.89
C ASN A 40 -5.94 2.95 5.65
N GLY A 41 -5.12 2.53 4.69
CA GLY A 41 -4.94 3.21 3.41
C GLY A 41 -3.55 3.80 3.21
N ASP A 42 -2.64 3.58 4.15
CA ASP A 42 -1.22 3.86 4.03
C ASP A 42 -0.43 2.66 3.48
N ASP A 43 0.89 2.81 3.35
CA ASP A 43 1.77 1.82 2.73
C ASP A 43 1.91 0.53 3.54
N THR A 44 1.68 0.57 4.85
CA THR A 44 1.69 -0.61 5.72
C THR A 44 0.51 -0.62 6.69
N ALA A 45 0.17 -1.80 7.21
CA ALA A 45 -0.59 -1.89 8.43
C ALA A 45 0.32 -1.54 9.62
N ALA A 46 -0.20 -0.77 10.59
CA ALA A 46 0.49 -0.43 11.82
C ALA A 46 -0.22 -1.04 13.02
N LEU A 47 0.45 -1.98 13.70
CA LEU A 47 -0.08 -2.70 14.84
C LEU A 47 0.62 -2.21 16.11
N PRO A 48 -0.10 -1.74 17.14
CA PRO A 48 0.54 -1.35 18.40
C PRO A 48 1.31 -2.54 19.00
N ASP A 49 2.54 -2.30 19.42
CA ASP A 49 3.42 -3.33 20.00
C ASP A 49 3.32 -3.43 21.53
N GLY A 50 2.47 -2.60 22.16
CA GLY A 50 2.28 -2.55 23.61
C GLY A 50 3.34 -1.73 24.36
N SER A 51 4.38 -1.23 23.69
CA SER A 51 5.45 -0.42 24.29
C SER A 51 5.37 1.08 23.95
N GLY A 52 4.33 1.48 23.22
CA GLY A 52 4.18 2.83 22.67
C GLY A 52 4.72 2.95 21.24
N GLY A 53 5.19 1.85 20.64
CA GLY A 53 5.63 1.72 19.27
C GLY A 53 4.64 0.92 18.42
N TYR A 54 5.05 0.63 17.18
CA TYR A 54 4.26 -0.12 16.21
C TYR A 54 5.09 -1.17 15.50
N LEU A 55 4.47 -2.32 15.28
CA LEU A 55 4.92 -3.29 14.29
C LEU A 55 4.29 -2.91 12.94
N LEU A 56 5.11 -2.72 11.92
CA LEU A 56 4.66 -2.45 10.56
C LEU A 56 4.60 -3.74 9.76
N LEU A 57 3.50 -3.95 9.06
CA LEU A 57 3.28 -5.12 8.22
C LEU A 57 2.95 -4.69 6.80
N ALA A 58 3.83 -5.02 5.85
CA ALA A 58 3.65 -4.80 4.42
C ALA A 58 3.47 -6.13 3.69
N ALA A 59 2.68 -6.13 2.63
CA ALA A 59 2.52 -7.27 1.72
C ALA A 59 2.20 -6.78 0.31
N GLU A 60 3.03 -7.15 -0.66
CA GLU A 60 2.89 -6.76 -2.05
C GLU A 60 2.74 -7.97 -2.97
N GLY A 61 1.82 -7.88 -3.93
CA GLY A 61 1.66 -8.84 -5.00
C GLY A 61 2.62 -8.58 -6.14
N ILE A 62 3.22 -9.64 -6.69
CA ILE A 62 4.08 -9.54 -7.88
C ILE A 62 3.33 -10.07 -9.09
N LEU A 63 3.46 -9.37 -10.22
CA LEU A 63 2.83 -9.75 -11.48
C LEU A 63 3.26 -11.16 -11.91
N PRO A 64 2.31 -12.08 -12.18
CA PRO A 64 2.63 -13.44 -12.57
C PRO A 64 3.51 -13.53 -13.82
N GLY A 65 3.32 -12.61 -14.80
CA GLY A 65 4.16 -12.53 -16.00
C GLY A 65 5.62 -12.25 -15.66
N LEU A 66 5.88 -11.32 -14.74
CA LEU A 66 7.25 -11.03 -14.29
C LEU A 66 7.89 -12.24 -13.60
N CYS A 67 7.11 -12.96 -12.77
CA CYS A 67 7.60 -14.18 -12.12
C CYS A 67 7.99 -15.27 -13.13
N ALA A 68 7.23 -15.41 -14.22
CA ALA A 68 7.49 -16.40 -15.27
C ALA A 68 8.68 -16.01 -16.15
N GLU A 69 8.77 -14.74 -16.55
CA GLU A 69 9.77 -14.24 -17.49
C GLU A 69 11.12 -13.96 -16.82
N ASN A 70 11.10 -13.42 -15.61
CA ASN A 70 12.33 -13.06 -14.88
C ASN A 70 12.14 -13.25 -13.36
N PRO A 71 12.26 -14.50 -12.86
CA PRO A 71 12.04 -14.82 -11.45
C PRO A 71 13.02 -14.13 -10.50
N GLU A 72 14.26 -13.87 -10.94
CA GLU A 72 15.24 -13.15 -10.13
C GLU A 72 14.81 -11.70 -9.90
N LEU A 73 14.41 -11.01 -10.96
CA LEU A 73 13.90 -9.64 -10.87
C LEU A 73 12.60 -9.59 -10.06
N ALA A 74 11.71 -10.57 -10.23
CA ALA A 74 10.48 -10.68 -9.45
C ALA A 74 10.78 -10.79 -7.95
N GLY A 75 11.73 -11.65 -7.56
CA GLY A 75 12.14 -11.81 -6.17
C GLY A 75 12.75 -10.54 -5.58
N ARG A 76 13.64 -9.89 -6.30
CA ARG A 76 14.23 -8.59 -5.89
C ARG A 76 13.15 -7.51 -5.72
N SER A 77 12.23 -7.42 -6.67
CA SER A 77 11.14 -6.45 -6.64
C SER A 77 10.20 -6.69 -5.47
N ALA A 78 9.89 -7.95 -5.15
CA ALA A 78 9.05 -8.31 -4.01
C ALA A 78 9.65 -7.83 -2.69
N VAL A 79 10.94 -8.07 -2.47
CA VAL A 79 11.64 -7.59 -1.26
C VAL A 79 11.69 -6.07 -1.24
N LEU A 80 12.11 -5.45 -2.35
CA LEU A 80 12.30 -4.00 -2.41
C LEU A 80 11.00 -3.22 -2.21
N ALA A 81 9.88 -3.67 -2.79
CA ALA A 81 8.59 -3.04 -2.62
C ALA A 81 8.18 -3.00 -1.14
N ASN A 82 8.24 -4.14 -0.46
CA ASN A 82 7.88 -4.22 0.97
C ASN A 82 8.83 -3.41 1.86
N VAL A 83 10.13 -3.42 1.57
CA VAL A 83 11.11 -2.60 2.30
C VAL A 83 10.82 -1.11 2.13
N ASN A 84 10.51 -0.67 0.91
CA ASN A 84 10.18 0.72 0.62
C ASN A 84 8.91 1.17 1.36
N ASP A 85 7.89 0.32 1.44
CA ASP A 85 6.66 0.61 2.17
C ASP A 85 6.93 0.82 3.67
N VAL A 86 7.76 -0.02 4.27
CA VAL A 86 8.17 0.13 5.67
C VAL A 86 8.95 1.43 5.89
N TYR A 87 9.88 1.77 4.99
CA TYR A 87 10.61 3.04 5.07
C TYR A 87 9.68 4.25 4.85
N ALA A 88 8.72 4.18 3.95
CA ALA A 88 7.75 5.25 3.72
C ALA A 88 6.94 5.59 4.98
N MET A 89 6.68 4.58 5.82
CA MET A 89 6.03 4.74 7.13
C MET A 89 6.99 5.17 8.26
N GLY A 90 8.25 5.45 7.95
CA GLY A 90 9.27 5.80 8.94
C GLY A 90 9.78 4.63 9.77
N GLY A 91 9.48 3.41 9.37
CA GLY A 91 9.88 2.20 10.06
C GLY A 91 11.27 1.69 9.69
N ARG A 92 11.66 0.61 10.31
CA ARG A 92 12.91 -0.11 10.04
C ARG A 92 12.57 -1.56 9.68
N PRO A 93 12.81 -1.98 8.41
CA PRO A 93 12.57 -3.35 7.97
C PRO A 93 13.58 -4.34 8.55
#